data_9063dff05b4d6d7e57a759448b6d5cff
#
_entry.id   9063dff05b4d6d7e57a759448b6d5cff
#
_cell.length_a   1.000
_cell.length_b   1.000
_cell.length_c   1.000
_cell.angle_alpha   90.00
_cell.angle_beta   90.00
_cell.angle_gamma   90.00
#
_symmetry.space_group_name_H-M   'P 1'
#
loop_
_entity.id
_entity.type
_entity.pdbx_description
1 polymer ?
#
loop_
_entity_poly.entity_id
_entity_poly.type
_entity_poly.pdbx_seq_one_letter_code
_entity_poly.pdbx_strand_id
1 'polypeptide(L)'
;MEREGKKWRGTAFSDGPARIKRVWLRHNFSRPIYYIVPGLLGFLLLLEIYSQSAAWLFNKAMENQDVLRGTITVERLAASPFGHVVFEDLEWKDPEGRRILYIPDGEFIVDIYDTLVQHFTSTTLENLTLNGASISVRLHDDMSVDFLRTPDPSERPKPKPKLKSRSEEKTEAQLIAEGEEKRRREQEHLQQEWKNFNHENKWLDFILALNDCRVEVFYKHRHYLLEAVRLRADVNTKKEISMKLATGPFGGDMIGSGIFLNGKIDCRGTFPQCSLTLLLDAVDPSSLGFGMDVHDPLSMSIQFEGPLGSPVGKGTLHFDRLRIPALDFSNVDGDLRYEDAMFHFHNVYADVYGGKLAAEGWYNLDTRYYHIEGQGQNLRAKKALPKDNLRCLVDLDIAVDCKGDAKKTSYGGEFVSGRGRYRWIPFESLSGRFHNVRKQLDFYDVKIDFGKMTASTDALSITDGKLKLHPIRLTDNDGNLLLAYDPDTKELTDQYGATHTLAR
;
A
#
# COMPACT_ATOMS: atom_id res chain seq x y z
N MET A 1 60.46 4.77 -18.86
CA MET A 1 61.15 5.17 -17.62
C MET A 1 60.83 4.07 -16.62
N GLU A 2 61.63 2.98 -16.62
CA GLU A 2 62.90 2.78 -15.92
C GLU A 2 62.82 3.29 -14.47
N ARG A 3 62.90 2.36 -13.51
CA ARG A 3 64.08 1.70 -12.87
C ARG A 3 63.64 0.88 -11.70
N GLU A 4 64.12 -0.19 -11.48
CA GLU A 4 65.24 -0.94 -10.97
C GLU A 4 64.80 -1.62 -9.65
N GLY A 5 64.82 -2.85 -9.41
CA GLY A 5 65.88 -3.84 -9.56
C GLY A 5 66.82 -3.88 -8.32
N LYS A 6 66.50 -4.70 -7.31
CA LYS A 6 67.53 -5.16 -6.38
C LYS A 6 67.34 -6.62 -6.01
N LYS A 7 68.16 -7.45 -6.69
CA LYS A 7 68.59 -8.79 -6.24
C LYS A 7 69.39 -8.67 -4.96
N TRP A 8 69.09 -9.52 -3.99
CA TRP A 8 70.08 -9.91 -2.98
C TRP A 8 70.34 -11.40 -3.11
N ARG A 9 71.64 -11.69 -3.33
CA ARG A 9 72.23 -13.04 -3.42
C ARG A 9 72.44 -13.60 -2.02
N GLY A 10 72.39 -14.89 -1.99
CA GLY A 10 72.57 -15.74 -0.85
C GLY A 10 73.90 -15.75 -0.21
N THR A 11 73.93 -16.33 0.97
CA THR A 11 75.07 -17.06 1.50
C THR A 11 74.60 -18.37 2.10
N ALA A 12 75.09 -19.43 1.53
CA ALA A 12 75.00 -20.76 2.09
C ALA A 12 75.78 -20.82 3.40
N PHE A 13 75.16 -21.44 4.42
CA PHE A 13 75.92 -22.01 5.52
C PHE A 13 75.47 -23.44 5.80
N SER A 14 76.45 -24.27 5.88
CA SER A 14 76.53 -25.68 5.93
C SER A 14 75.91 -26.34 7.16
N ASP A 15 75.45 -27.54 6.88
CA ASP A 15 75.24 -28.70 7.71
C ASP A 15 75.70 -28.72 9.18
N GLY A 16 74.72 -29.02 10.03
CA GLY A 16 74.95 -29.61 11.36
C GLY A 16 73.62 -30.27 11.83
N PRO A 17 73.62 -31.57 12.15
CA PRO A 17 72.44 -32.29 12.53
C PRO A 17 72.00 -31.94 13.96
N ALA A 18 71.10 -30.99 14.13
CA ALA A 18 70.45 -30.81 15.41
C ALA A 18 69.44 -31.94 15.63
N ARG A 19 69.87 -32.97 16.37
CA ARG A 19 68.94 -33.89 17.01
C ARG A 19 67.95 -33.11 17.88
N ILE A 20 66.83 -32.73 17.33
CA ILE A 20 65.65 -32.21 18.06
C ILE A 20 65.17 -33.42 18.89
N LYS A 21 65.30 -33.31 20.18
CA LYS A 21 64.74 -34.21 21.19
C LYS A 21 63.20 -34.19 21.04
N ARG A 22 62.66 -35.07 20.23
CA ARG A 22 61.23 -35.43 20.13
C ARG A 22 60.85 -36.32 21.32
N VAL A 23 60.94 -35.87 22.51
CA VAL A 23 60.52 -36.69 23.67
C VAL A 23 60.13 -35.79 24.84
N TRP A 24 59.24 -34.86 24.70
CA TRP A 24 58.64 -34.26 25.92
C TRP A 24 57.26 -33.53 25.72
N LEU A 25 56.62 -33.73 24.61
CA LEU A 25 55.32 -33.11 24.39
C LEU A 25 54.18 -34.14 24.28
N ARG A 26 54.38 -35.39 24.51
CA ARG A 26 53.38 -36.45 24.34
C ARG A 26 52.69 -36.95 25.60
N HIS A 27 53.06 -36.52 26.79
CA HIS A 27 52.53 -37.14 28.02
C HIS A 27 51.78 -36.16 28.99
N ASN A 28 51.89 -34.87 28.82
CA ASN A 28 51.27 -33.97 29.75
C ASN A 28 50.03 -33.20 29.18
N PHE A 29 49.75 -33.28 27.88
CA PHE A 29 48.54 -32.65 27.28
C PHE A 29 47.32 -33.58 27.20
N SER A 30 47.50 -34.86 27.31
CA SER A 30 46.41 -35.84 27.25
C SER A 30 45.63 -35.97 28.58
N ARG A 31 46.24 -35.73 29.71
CA ARG A 31 45.55 -35.83 31.01
C ARG A 31 44.51 -34.78 31.26
N PRO A 32 44.73 -33.46 31.02
CA PRO A 32 43.67 -32.46 31.19
C PRO A 32 42.52 -32.64 30.19
N ILE A 33 42.79 -33.11 28.97
CA ILE A 33 41.75 -33.36 27.95
C ILE A 33 40.74 -34.42 28.43
N TYR A 34 41.20 -35.48 29.11
CA TYR A 34 40.33 -36.53 29.65
C TYR A 34 39.40 -36.05 30.74
N TYR A 35 39.68 -34.94 31.40
CA TYR A 35 38.80 -34.35 32.41
C TYR A 35 38.02 -33.12 31.88
N ILE A 36 38.61 -32.36 30.98
CA ILE A 36 38.00 -31.19 30.39
C ILE A 36 36.84 -31.60 29.44
N VAL A 37 37.03 -32.61 28.58
CA VAL A 37 36.00 -33.06 27.63
C VAL A 37 34.77 -33.65 28.35
N PRO A 38 34.91 -34.59 29.33
CA PRO A 38 33.74 -35.04 30.10
C PRO A 38 33.11 -33.95 30.96
N GLY A 39 33.94 -33.04 31.51
CA GLY A 39 33.48 -31.91 32.28
C GLY A 39 32.64 -30.92 31.40
N LEU A 40 33.14 -30.64 30.18
CA LEU A 40 32.40 -29.81 29.20
C LEU A 40 31.12 -30.50 28.73
N LEU A 41 31.19 -31.79 28.42
CA LEU A 41 30.02 -32.60 28.07
C LEU A 41 29.00 -32.67 29.21
N GLY A 42 29.45 -32.87 30.44
CA GLY A 42 28.58 -32.83 31.63
C GLY A 42 27.97 -31.47 31.87
N PHE A 43 28.72 -30.40 31.63
CA PHE A 43 28.19 -29.01 31.71
C PHE A 43 27.17 -28.73 30.61
N LEU A 44 27.43 -29.15 29.36
CA LEU A 44 26.47 -29.02 28.26
C LEU A 44 25.19 -29.84 28.53
N LEU A 45 25.30 -31.02 29.09
CA LEU A 45 24.19 -31.88 29.48
C LEU A 45 23.35 -31.22 30.61
N LEU A 46 24.01 -30.60 31.59
CA LEU A 46 23.33 -29.87 32.64
C LEU A 46 22.60 -28.62 32.10
N LEU A 47 23.18 -27.91 31.15
CA LEU A 47 22.53 -26.79 30.47
C LEU A 47 21.30 -27.23 29.70
N GLU A 48 21.37 -28.36 29.00
CA GLU A 48 20.23 -28.93 28.26
C GLU A 48 19.11 -29.36 29.21
N ILE A 49 19.41 -30.04 30.33
CA ILE A 49 18.45 -30.43 31.35
C ILE A 49 17.79 -29.18 31.97
N TYR A 50 18.56 -28.13 32.21
CA TYR A 50 18.07 -26.85 32.74
C TYR A 50 17.11 -26.19 31.75
N SER A 51 17.48 -26.10 30.47
CA SER A 51 16.67 -25.53 29.41
C SER A 51 15.33 -26.27 29.25
N GLN A 52 15.35 -27.59 29.20
CA GLN A 52 14.13 -28.41 29.10
C GLN A 52 13.23 -28.28 30.33
N SER A 53 13.85 -28.18 31.54
CA SER A 53 13.11 -27.98 32.78
C SER A 53 12.42 -26.58 32.81
N ALA A 54 13.10 -25.56 32.33
CA ALA A 54 12.55 -24.22 32.22
C ALA A 54 11.41 -24.16 31.19
N ALA A 55 11.59 -24.81 30.03
CA ALA A 55 10.55 -24.92 29.01
C ALA A 55 9.31 -25.67 29.53
N TRP A 56 9.50 -26.76 30.28
CA TRP A 56 8.39 -27.49 30.91
C TRP A 56 7.61 -26.63 31.91
N LEU A 57 8.31 -25.86 32.77
CA LEU A 57 7.69 -24.94 33.71
C LEU A 57 6.89 -23.85 32.99
N PHE A 58 7.46 -23.26 31.92
CA PHE A 58 6.78 -22.26 31.09
C PHE A 58 5.52 -22.84 30.45
N ASN A 59 5.61 -24.01 29.80
CA ASN A 59 4.49 -24.65 29.14
C ASN A 59 3.35 -24.92 30.14
N LYS A 60 3.69 -25.40 31.34
CA LYS A 60 2.72 -25.65 32.41
C LYS A 60 2.08 -24.36 32.96
N ALA A 61 2.83 -23.26 33.00
CA ALA A 61 2.28 -21.97 33.37
C ALA A 61 1.32 -21.43 32.31
N MET A 62 1.65 -21.66 31.02
CA MET A 62 0.79 -21.26 29.90
C MET A 62 -0.49 -22.11 29.77
N GLU A 63 -0.50 -23.36 30.22
CA GLU A 63 -1.72 -24.17 30.30
C GLU A 63 -2.78 -23.57 31.25
N ASN A 64 -2.35 -22.83 32.27
CA ASN A 64 -3.23 -22.28 33.31
C ASN A 64 -3.59 -20.80 33.11
N GLN A 65 -3.13 -20.17 32.03
CA GLN A 65 -3.45 -18.78 31.74
C GLN A 65 -4.84 -18.64 31.08
N ASP A 66 -5.53 -17.54 31.43
CA ASP A 66 -6.90 -17.26 30.99
C ASP A 66 -7.02 -16.11 29.98
N VAL A 67 -5.92 -15.45 29.63
CA VAL A 67 -5.90 -14.24 28.81
C VAL A 67 -5.93 -14.56 27.30
N LEU A 68 -5.16 -15.56 26.89
CA LEU A 68 -5.02 -15.95 25.50
C LEU A 68 -5.79 -17.24 25.22
N ARG A 69 -6.40 -17.33 24.04
CA ARG A 69 -7.06 -18.57 23.61
C ARG A 69 -6.05 -19.52 22.99
N GLY A 70 -6.24 -20.82 23.27
CA GLY A 70 -5.42 -21.86 22.68
C GLY A 70 -4.25 -22.31 23.53
N THR A 71 -3.28 -22.94 22.93
CA THR A 71 -2.11 -23.53 23.59
C THR A 71 -0.84 -22.85 23.13
N ILE A 72 -0.02 -22.43 24.08
CA ILE A 72 1.32 -21.89 23.82
C ILE A 72 2.33 -22.87 24.36
N THR A 73 3.27 -23.29 23.53
CA THR A 73 4.32 -24.24 23.88
C THR A 73 5.67 -23.72 23.39
N VAL A 74 6.73 -24.02 24.13
CA VAL A 74 8.11 -23.76 23.75
C VAL A 74 8.89 -25.06 23.87
N GLU A 75 9.78 -25.34 22.91
CA GLU A 75 10.59 -26.56 22.97
C GLU A 75 11.79 -26.38 23.90
N ARG A 76 12.50 -25.24 23.79
CA ARG A 76 13.64 -24.91 24.61
C ARG A 76 13.53 -23.50 25.15
N LEU A 77 13.91 -23.32 26.41
CA LEU A 77 13.96 -22.02 27.06
C LEU A 77 15.15 -21.99 28.00
N ALA A 78 16.06 -21.03 27.82
CA ALA A 78 17.21 -20.84 28.67
C ALA A 78 17.19 -19.39 29.21
N ALA A 79 17.26 -19.26 30.53
CA ALA A 79 17.31 -17.99 31.21
C ALA A 79 18.65 -17.78 31.90
N SER A 80 19.28 -16.63 31.68
CA SER A 80 20.46 -16.23 32.42
C SER A 80 20.11 -15.61 33.77
N PRO A 81 21.02 -15.63 34.76
CA PRO A 81 20.81 -14.93 36.03
C PRO A 81 20.67 -13.41 35.89
N PHE A 82 20.87 -12.87 34.70
CA PHE A 82 20.82 -11.44 34.41
C PHE A 82 19.56 -11.04 33.63
N GLY A 83 18.52 -11.89 33.63
CA GLY A 83 17.23 -11.61 32.99
C GLY A 83 17.18 -11.78 31.49
N HIS A 84 18.28 -12.22 30.85
CA HIS A 84 18.28 -12.57 29.42
C HIS A 84 17.72 -13.97 29.22
N VAL A 85 16.67 -14.09 28.45
CA VAL A 85 15.97 -15.34 28.14
C VAL A 85 16.03 -15.57 26.65
N VAL A 86 16.51 -16.73 26.25
CA VAL A 86 16.51 -17.21 24.86
C VAL A 86 15.53 -18.37 24.79
N PHE A 87 14.79 -18.44 23.72
CA PHE A 87 13.83 -19.54 23.48
C PHE A 87 13.88 -20.00 22.02
N GLU A 88 13.62 -21.29 21.83
CA GLU A 88 13.56 -21.92 20.50
C GLU A 88 12.23 -22.63 20.34
N ASP A 89 11.71 -22.60 19.10
CA ASP A 89 10.49 -23.27 18.68
C ASP A 89 9.27 -22.96 19.57
N LEU A 90 8.99 -21.65 19.75
CA LEU A 90 7.76 -21.22 20.40
C LEU A 90 6.61 -21.31 19.40
N GLU A 91 5.59 -22.08 19.77
CA GLU A 91 4.40 -22.28 18.96
C GLU A 91 3.14 -21.90 19.75
N TRP A 92 2.28 -21.10 19.14
CA TRP A 92 0.96 -20.79 19.66
C TRP A 92 -0.10 -21.23 18.66
N LYS A 93 -0.98 -22.13 19.13
CA LYS A 93 -2.13 -22.68 18.38
C LYS A 93 -3.44 -22.18 18.97
N ASP A 94 -4.42 -21.91 18.11
CA ASP A 94 -5.78 -21.65 18.54
C ASP A 94 -6.48 -22.91 19.08
N PRO A 95 -7.69 -22.80 19.66
CA PRO A 95 -8.43 -23.97 20.15
C PRO A 95 -8.76 -25.01 19.07
N GLU A 96 -8.78 -24.61 17.80
CA GLU A 96 -9.00 -25.47 16.64
C GLU A 96 -7.71 -26.14 16.14
N GLY A 97 -6.56 -25.87 16.79
CA GLY A 97 -5.25 -26.44 16.47
C GLY A 97 -4.52 -25.74 15.31
N ARG A 98 -5.04 -24.59 14.82
CA ARG A 98 -4.38 -23.83 13.77
C ARG A 98 -3.26 -22.99 14.39
N ARG A 99 -2.13 -22.89 13.70
CA ARG A 99 -0.97 -22.12 14.14
C ARG A 99 -1.23 -20.63 13.96
N ILE A 100 -1.26 -19.88 15.06
CA ILE A 100 -1.36 -18.42 15.09
C ILE A 100 0.02 -17.77 15.03
N LEU A 101 0.97 -18.32 15.82
CA LEU A 101 2.32 -17.81 15.93
C LEU A 101 3.30 -18.97 15.97
N TYR A 102 4.37 -18.83 15.24
CA TYR A 102 5.52 -19.71 15.33
C TYR A 102 6.79 -18.88 15.30
N ILE A 103 7.66 -19.09 16.25
CA ILE A 103 8.93 -18.38 16.38
C ILE A 103 10.02 -19.44 16.48
N PRO A 104 10.85 -19.64 15.42
CA PRO A 104 11.94 -20.59 15.45
C PRO A 104 12.99 -20.23 16.51
N ASP A 105 13.31 -18.94 16.63
CA ASP A 105 14.33 -18.41 17.51
C ASP A 105 13.94 -17.02 18.01
N GLY A 106 14.11 -16.77 19.29
CA GLY A 106 13.81 -15.49 19.89
C GLY A 106 14.50 -15.27 21.22
N GLU A 107 14.57 -14.01 21.61
CA GLU A 107 15.12 -13.61 22.88
C GLU A 107 14.32 -12.48 23.49
N PHE A 108 14.30 -12.42 24.81
CA PHE A 108 13.78 -11.27 25.53
C PHE A 108 14.61 -11.00 26.78
N ILE A 109 14.61 -9.73 27.19
CA ILE A 109 15.28 -9.29 28.41
C ILE A 109 14.19 -8.80 29.37
N VAL A 110 14.26 -9.26 30.61
CA VAL A 110 13.36 -8.87 31.69
C VAL A 110 14.13 -8.25 32.85
N ASP A 111 13.51 -7.28 33.52
CA ASP A 111 14.03 -6.75 34.76
C ASP A 111 14.00 -7.84 35.84
N ILE A 112 15.20 -8.15 36.37
CA ILE A 112 15.38 -9.23 37.36
C ILE A 112 14.71 -8.85 38.68
N TYR A 113 14.79 -7.60 39.07
CA TYR A 113 14.22 -7.15 40.34
C TYR A 113 12.71 -7.37 40.37
N ASP A 114 12.01 -6.94 39.32
CA ASP A 114 10.58 -7.16 39.12
C ASP A 114 10.23 -8.65 39.12
N THR A 115 11.07 -9.47 38.46
CA THR A 115 10.88 -10.92 38.41
C THR A 115 11.07 -11.59 39.75
N LEU A 116 12.08 -11.20 40.53
CA LEU A 116 12.35 -11.75 41.85
C LEU A 116 11.30 -11.39 42.89
N VAL A 117 10.75 -10.17 42.83
CA VAL A 117 9.72 -9.69 43.73
C VAL A 117 8.31 -10.14 43.32
N GLN A 118 8.20 -10.83 42.18
CA GLN A 118 6.94 -11.24 41.50
C GLN A 118 6.00 -10.04 41.26
N HIS A 119 6.58 -8.86 41.05
CA HIS A 119 5.85 -7.62 40.79
C HIS A 119 5.98 -7.28 39.27
N PHE A 120 5.27 -8.00 38.43
CA PHE A 120 5.30 -7.77 37.00
C PHE A 120 4.61 -6.45 36.66
N THR A 121 5.38 -5.52 36.11
CA THR A 121 4.91 -4.21 35.64
C THR A 121 4.97 -4.17 34.10
N SER A 122 4.41 -3.13 33.52
CA SER A 122 4.48 -2.89 32.08
C SER A 122 5.89 -2.57 31.56
N THR A 123 6.88 -2.44 32.46
CA THR A 123 8.30 -2.17 32.16
C THR A 123 9.20 -3.35 32.46
N THR A 124 8.64 -4.46 32.95
CA THR A 124 9.41 -5.67 33.25
C THR A 124 10.08 -6.26 32.00
N LEU A 125 9.44 -6.13 30.83
CA LEU A 125 10.01 -6.51 29.53
C LEU A 125 10.80 -5.32 28.97
N GLU A 126 12.12 -5.47 28.81
CA GLU A 126 13.00 -4.42 28.29
C GLU A 126 13.26 -4.56 26.79
N ASN A 127 13.41 -5.78 26.30
CA ASN A 127 13.70 -6.08 24.91
C ASN A 127 12.99 -7.37 24.49
N LEU A 128 12.49 -7.41 23.26
CA LEU A 128 11.93 -8.60 22.63
C LEU A 128 12.41 -8.67 21.18
N THR A 129 13.18 -9.72 20.88
CA THR A 129 13.66 -10.00 19.51
C THR A 129 13.07 -11.31 19.02
N LEU A 130 12.43 -11.28 17.85
CA LEU A 130 11.86 -12.44 17.18
C LEU A 130 12.55 -12.63 15.83
N ASN A 131 13.11 -13.81 15.58
CA ASN A 131 13.79 -14.13 14.34
C ASN A 131 13.01 -15.17 13.55
N GLY A 132 12.73 -14.89 12.27
CA GLY A 132 12.02 -15.80 11.37
C GLY A 132 10.59 -16.13 11.80
N ALA A 133 9.98 -15.30 12.64
CA ALA A 133 8.63 -15.56 13.15
C ALA A 133 7.59 -15.58 12.04
N SER A 134 6.66 -16.54 12.11
CA SER A 134 5.48 -16.61 11.27
C SER A 134 4.23 -16.28 12.12
N ILE A 135 3.55 -15.20 11.77
CA ILE A 135 2.39 -14.66 12.49
C ILE A 135 1.18 -14.76 11.57
N SER A 136 0.12 -15.43 11.99
CA SER A 136 -1.13 -15.58 11.24
C SER A 136 -2.28 -14.96 12.03
N VAL A 137 -2.88 -13.91 11.49
CA VAL A 137 -3.95 -13.14 12.12
C VAL A 137 -5.23 -13.24 11.32
N ARG A 138 -6.33 -13.58 11.97
CA ARG A 138 -7.67 -13.53 11.39
C ARG A 138 -8.43 -12.36 11.99
N LEU A 139 -8.88 -11.47 11.12
CA LEU A 139 -9.68 -10.32 11.50
C LEU A 139 -11.15 -10.57 11.19
N HIS A 140 -12.01 -10.30 12.14
CA HIS A 140 -13.46 -10.27 11.97
C HIS A 140 -13.93 -8.95 11.35
N ASP A 141 -15.20 -8.87 11.01
CA ASP A 141 -15.82 -7.65 10.44
C ASP A 141 -15.76 -6.44 11.38
N ASP A 142 -15.68 -6.67 12.69
CA ASP A 142 -15.50 -5.67 13.74
C ASP A 142 -14.03 -5.36 14.06
N MET A 143 -13.09 -5.86 13.24
CA MET A 143 -11.64 -5.75 13.42
C MET A 143 -11.11 -6.46 14.69
N SER A 144 -11.92 -7.26 15.37
CA SER A 144 -11.46 -8.12 16.45
C SER A 144 -10.62 -9.28 15.92
N VAL A 145 -9.72 -9.81 16.75
CA VAL A 145 -8.83 -10.92 16.41
C VAL A 145 -9.26 -12.22 17.13
N ASP A 146 -9.13 -13.35 16.46
CA ASP A 146 -9.57 -14.66 16.97
C ASP A 146 -8.83 -15.11 18.24
N PHE A 147 -7.61 -14.66 18.46
CA PHE A 147 -6.73 -15.17 19.50
C PHE A 147 -6.88 -14.47 20.85
N LEU A 148 -7.65 -13.39 20.91
CA LEU A 148 -7.97 -12.75 22.19
C LEU A 148 -9.26 -13.33 22.74
N ARG A 149 -9.32 -13.53 24.06
CA ARG A 149 -10.56 -13.96 24.73
C ARG A 149 -11.60 -12.87 24.54
N THR A 150 -12.63 -13.16 23.74
CA THR A 150 -13.74 -12.22 23.59
C THR A 150 -14.46 -12.10 24.94
N PRO A 151 -14.84 -10.86 25.37
CA PRO A 151 -15.73 -10.68 26.51
C PRO A 151 -16.96 -11.56 26.36
N ASP A 152 -17.51 -12.02 27.50
CA ASP A 152 -18.70 -12.88 27.54
C ASP A 152 -19.77 -12.34 26.58
N PRO A 153 -20.41 -13.17 25.75
CA PRO A 153 -21.49 -12.74 24.85
C PRO A 153 -22.63 -11.97 25.54
N SER A 154 -22.78 -12.14 26.87
CA SER A 154 -23.72 -11.37 27.68
C SER A 154 -23.31 -9.89 27.87
N GLU A 155 -22.03 -9.56 27.74
CA GLU A 155 -21.48 -8.21 27.87
C GLU A 155 -21.42 -7.47 26.52
N ARG A 156 -21.58 -8.17 25.40
CA ARG A 156 -21.62 -7.51 24.10
C ARG A 156 -22.92 -6.72 23.97
N PRO A 157 -22.85 -5.43 23.59
CA PRO A 157 -24.05 -4.70 23.23
C PRO A 157 -24.73 -5.49 22.09
N LYS A 158 -25.98 -5.95 22.33
CA LYS A 158 -26.75 -6.70 21.33
C LYS A 158 -26.71 -5.95 20.02
N PRO A 159 -26.31 -6.57 18.92
CA PRO A 159 -26.32 -5.90 17.64
C PRO A 159 -27.75 -5.38 17.42
N LYS A 160 -27.89 -4.07 17.26
CA LYS A 160 -29.17 -3.46 16.93
C LYS A 160 -29.69 -4.22 15.70
N PRO A 161 -30.93 -4.72 15.71
CA PRO A 161 -31.48 -5.45 14.59
C PRO A 161 -31.28 -4.57 13.36
N LYS A 162 -30.54 -5.05 12.36
CA LYS A 162 -30.44 -4.39 11.07
C LYS A 162 -31.87 -4.40 10.52
N LEU A 163 -32.60 -3.34 10.76
CA LEU A 163 -33.80 -3.02 10.00
C LEU A 163 -33.32 -3.08 8.55
N LYS A 164 -33.88 -4.02 7.80
CA LYS A 164 -33.79 -4.03 6.33
C LYS A 164 -34.56 -2.79 5.86
N SER A 165 -33.98 -1.62 6.07
CA SER A 165 -34.44 -0.41 5.41
C SER A 165 -34.12 -0.62 3.92
N ARG A 166 -35.16 -0.56 3.12
CA ARG A 166 -35.10 -0.27 1.70
C ARG A 166 -33.97 0.75 1.54
N SER A 167 -32.88 0.39 0.86
CA SER A 167 -31.73 1.25 0.68
C SER A 167 -32.17 2.48 -0.13
N GLU A 168 -32.58 3.52 0.57
CA GLU A 168 -32.58 4.84 -0.01
C GLU A 168 -31.12 5.11 -0.36
N GLU A 169 -30.82 5.38 -1.62
CA GLU A 169 -29.49 5.77 -2.05
C GLU A 169 -29.14 7.03 -1.26
N LYS A 170 -28.21 6.88 -0.30
CA LYS A 170 -27.73 7.99 0.51
C LYS A 170 -27.12 9.04 -0.40
N THR A 171 -27.37 10.29 -0.13
CA THR A 171 -26.76 11.38 -0.86
C THR A 171 -25.26 11.46 -0.52
N GLU A 172 -24.46 12.01 -1.42
CA GLU A 172 -23.02 12.20 -1.22
C GLU A 172 -22.71 12.94 0.09
N ALA A 173 -23.46 14.03 0.36
CA ALA A 173 -23.34 14.79 1.60
C ALA A 173 -23.61 13.94 2.86
N GLN A 174 -24.56 13.00 2.80
CA GLN A 174 -24.83 12.09 3.92
C GLN A 174 -23.71 11.09 4.14
N LEU A 175 -23.10 10.56 3.08
CA LEU A 175 -21.98 9.63 3.18
C LEU A 175 -20.74 10.33 3.75
N ILE A 176 -20.45 11.55 3.33
CA ILE A 176 -19.34 12.37 3.85
C ILE A 176 -19.58 12.65 5.34
N ALA A 177 -20.77 13.13 5.71
CA ALA A 177 -21.10 13.43 7.10
C ALA A 177 -21.02 12.19 8.01
N GLU A 178 -21.43 11.02 7.54
CA GLU A 178 -21.27 9.75 8.29
C GLU A 178 -19.80 9.37 8.47
N GLY A 179 -18.97 9.56 7.44
CA GLY A 179 -17.54 9.33 7.51
C GLY A 179 -16.84 10.26 8.51
N GLU A 180 -17.14 11.55 8.48
CA GLU A 180 -16.63 12.55 9.42
C GLU A 180 -17.07 12.25 10.85
N GLU A 181 -18.33 11.92 11.07
CA GLU A 181 -18.84 11.57 12.40
C GLU A 181 -18.16 10.29 12.94
N LYS A 182 -17.93 9.30 12.10
CA LYS A 182 -17.22 8.07 12.47
C LYS A 182 -15.78 8.40 12.90
N ARG A 183 -15.04 9.18 12.10
CA ARG A 183 -13.66 9.59 12.43
C ARG A 183 -13.60 10.39 13.73
N ARG A 184 -14.53 11.32 13.92
CA ARG A 184 -14.61 12.11 15.15
C ARG A 184 -14.79 11.21 16.38
N ARG A 185 -15.69 10.21 16.32
CA ARG A 185 -15.90 9.26 17.42
C ARG A 185 -14.68 8.40 17.69
N GLU A 186 -14.00 7.93 16.63
CA GLU A 186 -12.76 7.16 16.74
C GLU A 186 -11.65 8.00 17.38
N GLN A 187 -11.52 9.27 17.00
CA GLN A 187 -10.56 10.19 17.58
C GLN A 187 -10.86 10.51 19.07
N GLU A 188 -12.13 10.76 19.41
CA GLU A 188 -12.57 10.97 20.78
C GLU A 188 -12.29 9.71 21.64
N HIS A 189 -12.53 8.52 21.12
CA HIS A 189 -12.23 7.25 21.77
C HIS A 189 -10.73 7.08 22.01
N LEU A 190 -9.89 7.29 21.01
CA LEU A 190 -8.44 7.24 21.14
C LEU A 190 -7.91 8.25 22.16
N GLN A 191 -8.45 9.47 22.18
CA GLN A 191 -8.08 10.47 23.18
C GLN A 191 -8.48 10.04 24.59
N GLN A 192 -9.64 9.41 24.75
CA GLN A 192 -10.10 8.94 26.05
C GLN A 192 -9.26 7.75 26.54
N GLU A 193 -8.94 6.80 25.64
CA GLU A 193 -8.06 5.67 25.98
C GLU A 193 -6.67 6.15 26.37
N TRP A 194 -6.10 7.12 25.64
CA TRP A 194 -4.81 7.71 25.99
C TRP A 194 -4.82 8.40 27.33
N LYS A 195 -5.89 9.15 27.67
CA LYS A 195 -6.05 9.76 28.97
C LYS A 195 -6.14 8.71 30.09
N ASN A 196 -6.91 7.65 29.88
CA ASN A 196 -7.06 6.56 30.88
C ASN A 196 -5.71 5.87 31.10
N PHE A 197 -4.97 5.55 30.01
CA PHE A 197 -3.64 4.95 30.08
C PHE A 197 -2.67 5.79 30.93
N ASN A 198 -2.64 7.11 30.72
CA ASN A 198 -1.79 8.02 31.46
C ASN A 198 -2.26 8.19 32.92
N HIS A 199 -3.57 8.21 33.16
CA HIS A 199 -4.14 8.35 34.52
C HIS A 199 -3.83 7.13 35.41
N GLU A 200 -3.81 5.93 34.83
CA GLU A 200 -3.47 4.69 35.53
C GLU A 200 -1.96 4.57 35.82
N ASN A 201 -1.18 5.57 35.45
CA ASN A 201 0.28 5.61 35.57
C ASN A 201 0.97 4.38 34.91
N LYS A 202 0.28 3.75 33.98
CA LYS A 202 0.83 2.69 33.13
C LYS A 202 1.74 3.34 32.10
N TRP A 203 2.86 2.73 31.89
CA TRP A 203 3.78 3.15 30.82
C TRP A 203 4.55 1.96 30.29
N LEU A 204 4.94 2.04 29.03
CA LEU A 204 5.70 1.02 28.36
C LEU A 204 7.09 1.56 28.05
N ASP A 205 8.10 0.75 28.30
CA ASP A 205 9.51 1.05 27.96
C ASP A 205 10.18 -0.23 27.55
N PHE A 206 10.21 -0.50 26.24
CA PHE A 206 10.82 -1.70 25.69
C PHE A 206 11.24 -1.52 24.23
N ILE A 207 12.13 -2.38 23.77
CA ILE A 207 12.54 -2.49 22.38
C ILE A 207 11.91 -3.74 21.79
N LEU A 208 11.23 -3.60 20.63
CA LEU A 208 10.75 -4.71 19.82
C LEU A 208 11.55 -4.80 18.54
N ALA A 209 12.11 -5.97 18.27
CA ALA A 209 12.81 -6.28 17.02
C ALA A 209 12.18 -7.51 16.36
N LEU A 210 11.77 -7.39 15.12
CA LEU A 210 11.37 -8.49 14.24
C LEU A 210 12.40 -8.58 13.13
N ASN A 211 12.97 -9.76 12.93
CA ASN A 211 14.00 -10.03 11.94
C ASN A 211 13.49 -11.12 11.00
N ASP A 212 13.34 -10.79 9.72
CA ASP A 212 12.95 -11.70 8.64
C ASP A 212 11.68 -12.50 8.95
N CYS A 213 10.68 -11.82 9.50
CA CYS A 213 9.41 -12.41 9.89
C CYS A 213 8.44 -12.47 8.71
N ARG A 214 7.44 -13.34 8.84
CA ARG A 214 6.32 -13.49 7.90
C ARG A 214 5.02 -13.17 8.63
N VAL A 215 4.21 -12.28 8.07
CA VAL A 215 2.92 -11.90 8.64
C VAL A 215 1.81 -12.17 7.64
N GLU A 216 0.87 -13.02 8.02
CA GLU A 216 -0.32 -13.36 7.25
C GLU A 216 -1.55 -12.74 7.92
N VAL A 217 -2.36 -12.04 7.14
CA VAL A 217 -3.62 -11.45 7.61
C VAL A 217 -4.77 -11.96 6.75
N PHE A 218 -5.72 -12.61 7.39
CA PHE A 218 -6.96 -13.04 6.76
C PHE A 218 -8.08 -12.08 7.17
N TYR A 219 -8.67 -11.39 6.20
CA TYR A 219 -9.78 -10.47 6.43
C TYR A 219 -10.89 -10.70 5.39
N LYS A 220 -12.06 -11.07 5.84
CA LYS A 220 -13.18 -11.51 4.98
C LYS A 220 -12.73 -12.66 4.07
N HIS A 221 -12.71 -12.42 2.76
CA HIS A 221 -12.31 -13.41 1.75
C HIS A 221 -10.90 -13.13 1.19
N ARG A 222 -10.15 -12.23 1.80
CA ARG A 222 -8.82 -11.82 1.35
C ARG A 222 -7.74 -12.38 2.26
N HIS A 223 -6.63 -12.73 1.65
CA HIS A 223 -5.41 -13.17 2.29
C HIS A 223 -4.27 -12.21 1.94
N TYR A 224 -3.75 -11.51 2.92
CA TYR A 224 -2.63 -10.59 2.78
C TYR A 224 -1.39 -11.22 3.41
N LEU A 225 -0.29 -11.24 2.67
CA LEU A 225 0.96 -11.80 3.11
C LEU A 225 2.07 -10.75 3.00
N LEU A 226 2.75 -10.51 4.11
CA LEU A 226 3.97 -9.69 4.20
C LEU A 226 5.14 -10.62 4.48
N GLU A 227 6.12 -10.63 3.58
CA GLU A 227 7.33 -11.44 3.71
C GLU A 227 8.54 -10.58 4.10
N ALA A 228 9.55 -11.21 4.66
CA ALA A 228 10.80 -10.58 5.08
C ALA A 228 10.58 -9.31 5.93
N VAL A 229 9.62 -9.38 6.85
CA VAL A 229 9.26 -8.27 7.73
C VAL A 229 10.41 -8.02 8.71
N ARG A 230 10.92 -6.81 8.69
CA ARG A 230 11.91 -6.29 9.63
C ARG A 230 11.32 -5.08 10.32
N LEU A 231 11.14 -5.17 11.62
CA LEU A 231 10.65 -4.08 12.46
C LEU A 231 11.64 -3.85 13.60
N ARG A 232 11.96 -2.61 13.84
CA ARG A 232 12.57 -2.16 15.08
C ARG A 232 11.73 -1.02 15.64
N ALA A 233 11.18 -1.22 16.81
CA ALA A 233 10.44 -0.20 17.53
C ALA A 233 11.08 -0.01 18.91
N ASP A 234 11.41 1.22 19.24
CA ASP A 234 11.85 1.64 20.56
C ASP A 234 10.67 2.39 21.19
N VAL A 235 10.03 1.76 22.15
CA VAL A 235 8.75 2.19 22.72
C VAL A 235 8.99 2.79 24.09
N ASN A 236 8.90 4.10 24.22
CA ASN A 236 8.85 4.77 25.51
C ASN A 236 7.65 5.72 25.54
N THR A 237 6.54 5.26 26.11
CA THR A 237 5.28 6.01 26.10
C THR A 237 5.28 7.27 26.97
N LYS A 238 6.29 7.51 27.79
CA LYS A 238 6.52 8.78 28.51
C LYS A 238 7.31 9.79 27.68
N LYS A 239 7.98 9.35 26.64
CA LYS A 239 8.85 10.20 25.82
C LYS A 239 8.46 10.14 24.37
N GLU A 240 8.91 9.10 23.67
CA GLU A 240 8.66 8.90 22.24
C GLU A 240 8.64 7.41 21.89
N ILE A 241 7.94 7.08 20.83
CA ILE A 241 8.00 5.78 20.19
C ILE A 241 8.70 6.00 18.85
N SER A 242 9.87 5.42 18.64
CA SER A 242 10.51 5.41 17.34
C SER A 242 10.30 4.07 16.67
N MET A 243 10.05 4.08 15.36
CA MET A 243 9.83 2.84 14.62
C MET A 243 10.46 2.87 13.24
N LYS A 244 10.93 1.70 12.81
CA LYS A 244 11.42 1.45 11.47
C LYS A 244 10.93 0.09 11.03
N LEU A 245 10.05 0.06 10.03
CA LEU A 245 9.50 -1.14 9.42
C LEU A 245 9.97 -1.22 7.97
N ALA A 246 10.38 -2.39 7.53
CA ALA A 246 10.60 -2.71 6.12
C ALA A 246 10.04 -4.09 5.84
N THR A 247 9.43 -4.28 4.69
CA THR A 247 8.99 -5.59 4.22
C THR A 247 9.67 -5.94 2.89
N GLY A 248 9.68 -7.21 2.55
CA GLY A 248 9.93 -7.69 1.21
C GLY A 248 8.66 -7.63 0.34
N PRO A 249 8.67 -8.34 -0.81
CA PRO A 249 7.51 -8.42 -1.69
C PRO A 249 6.27 -8.92 -0.96
N PHE A 250 5.12 -8.46 -1.39
CA PHE A 250 3.83 -8.90 -0.90
C PHE A 250 3.40 -10.21 -1.55
N GLY A 251 2.49 -10.92 -0.88
CA GLY A 251 1.90 -12.15 -1.38
C GLY A 251 0.41 -12.27 -1.06
N GLY A 252 -0.18 -13.41 -1.41
CA GLY A 252 -1.63 -13.58 -1.29
C GLY A 252 -2.38 -12.71 -2.29
N ASP A 253 -3.38 -11.99 -1.80
CA ASP A 253 -4.18 -11.07 -2.63
C ASP A 253 -3.54 -9.69 -2.79
N MET A 254 -2.43 -9.42 -2.13
CA MET A 254 -1.72 -8.16 -2.19
C MET A 254 -0.54 -8.26 -3.16
N ILE A 255 -0.36 -7.26 -3.99
CA ILE A 255 0.70 -7.21 -5.00
C ILE A 255 1.53 -5.95 -4.79
N GLY A 256 2.85 -6.12 -4.69
CA GLY A 256 3.80 -5.02 -4.53
C GLY A 256 5.18 -5.50 -4.10
N SER A 257 6.17 -4.61 -4.19
CA SER A 257 7.56 -4.91 -3.84
C SER A 257 7.86 -4.71 -2.35
N GLY A 258 7.07 -3.90 -1.65
CA GLY A 258 7.19 -3.74 -0.22
C GLY A 258 6.70 -2.41 0.33
N ILE A 259 6.78 -2.31 1.66
CA ILE A 259 6.50 -1.09 2.44
C ILE A 259 7.74 -0.76 3.26
N PHE A 260 8.05 0.52 3.34
CA PHE A 260 8.99 1.05 4.30
C PHE A 260 8.31 2.14 5.11
N LEU A 261 8.32 2.02 6.45
CA LEU A 261 7.81 3.01 7.38
C LEU A 261 8.93 3.39 8.36
N ASN A 262 9.16 4.67 8.53
CA ASN A 262 10.15 5.18 9.47
C ASN A 262 9.65 6.46 10.12
N GLY A 263 9.88 6.61 11.40
CA GLY A 263 9.58 7.84 12.10
C GLY A 263 9.36 7.69 13.59
N LYS A 264 8.66 8.66 14.15
CA LYS A 264 8.50 8.82 15.60
C LYS A 264 7.09 9.26 15.97
N ILE A 265 6.68 8.89 17.17
CA ILE A 265 5.47 9.37 17.82
C ILE A 265 5.91 10.02 19.12
N ASP A 266 5.75 11.33 19.24
CA ASP A 266 6.02 12.08 20.49
C ASP A 266 4.86 11.92 21.46
N CYS A 267 5.13 11.27 22.59
CA CYS A 267 4.16 10.96 23.63
C CYS A 267 4.15 11.96 24.80
N ARG A 268 4.98 13.00 24.78
CA ARG A 268 5.13 13.96 25.90
C ARG A 268 3.95 14.93 26.04
N GLY A 269 3.15 15.09 24.99
CA GLY A 269 1.99 15.99 24.99
C GLY A 269 0.74 15.39 25.62
N THR A 270 -0.34 16.16 25.62
CA THR A 270 -1.67 15.70 26.08
C THR A 270 -2.24 14.58 25.19
N PHE A 271 -1.80 14.54 23.92
CA PHE A 271 -2.12 13.50 22.96
C PHE A 271 -0.92 13.26 22.03
N PRO A 272 -0.63 12.01 21.64
CA PRO A 272 0.54 11.69 20.84
C PRO A 272 0.56 12.40 19.47
N GLN A 273 1.74 12.90 19.08
CA GLN A 273 1.98 13.53 17.79
C GLN A 273 2.89 12.64 16.96
N CYS A 274 2.50 12.33 15.74
CA CYS A 274 3.32 11.52 14.85
C CYS A 274 4.11 12.37 13.85
N SER A 275 5.28 11.86 13.48
CA SER A 275 6.09 12.27 12.35
C SER A 275 6.62 11.01 11.69
N LEU A 276 5.93 10.52 10.66
CA LEU A 276 6.13 9.22 10.03
C LEU A 276 6.32 9.39 8.53
N THR A 277 7.29 8.69 7.95
CA THR A 277 7.47 8.59 6.51
C THR A 277 7.09 7.19 6.05
N LEU A 278 6.15 7.10 5.14
CA LEU A 278 5.71 5.88 4.48
C LEU A 278 6.19 5.87 3.03
N LEU A 279 6.86 4.81 2.64
CA LEU A 279 7.19 4.53 1.24
C LEU A 279 6.46 3.25 0.82
N LEU A 280 5.76 3.32 -0.29
CA LEU A 280 5.21 2.16 -1.00
C LEU A 280 6.02 1.95 -2.27
N ASP A 281 6.41 0.72 -2.54
CA ASP A 281 7.19 0.37 -3.72
C ASP A 281 6.41 -0.58 -4.62
N ALA A 282 6.09 -0.09 -5.82
CA ALA A 282 5.42 -0.83 -6.89
C ALA A 282 4.16 -1.60 -6.42
N VAL A 283 3.30 -0.97 -5.63
CA VAL A 283 2.09 -1.58 -5.06
C VAL A 283 0.92 -1.43 -6.02
N ASP A 284 0.18 -2.52 -6.28
CA ASP A 284 -1.10 -2.50 -7.01
C ASP A 284 -2.21 -1.93 -6.10
N PRO A 285 -2.75 -0.72 -6.38
CA PRO A 285 -3.75 -0.10 -5.51
C PRO A 285 -5.04 -0.91 -5.38
N SER A 286 -5.43 -1.69 -6.40
CA SER A 286 -6.63 -2.53 -6.37
C SER A 286 -6.50 -3.68 -5.38
N SER A 287 -5.27 -4.15 -5.16
CA SER A 287 -4.95 -5.23 -4.24
C SER A 287 -5.10 -4.83 -2.77
N LEU A 288 -4.98 -3.54 -2.45
CA LEU A 288 -5.08 -3.02 -1.09
C LEU A 288 -6.50 -3.07 -0.48
N GLY A 289 -7.53 -3.27 -1.32
CA GLY A 289 -8.91 -3.40 -0.83
C GLY A 289 -9.65 -2.09 -0.57
N PHE A 290 -9.07 -0.94 -0.90
CA PHE A 290 -9.72 0.38 -0.78
C PHE A 290 -10.77 0.64 -1.86
N GLY A 291 -10.96 -0.30 -2.82
CA GLY A 291 -11.96 -0.21 -3.88
C GLY A 291 -11.52 0.62 -5.08
N MET A 292 -10.24 0.94 -5.17
CA MET A 292 -9.63 1.50 -6.37
C MET A 292 -9.53 0.43 -7.46
N ASP A 293 -9.92 0.78 -8.70
CA ASP A 293 -9.81 -0.09 -9.88
C ASP A 293 -8.59 0.31 -10.72
N VAL A 294 -7.42 0.32 -10.05
CA VAL A 294 -6.12 0.64 -10.63
C VAL A 294 -5.19 -0.52 -10.38
N HIS A 295 -4.75 -1.19 -11.45
CA HIS A 295 -3.94 -2.41 -11.41
C HIS A 295 -2.46 -2.18 -11.76
N ASP A 296 -2.11 -0.96 -12.15
CA ASP A 296 -0.73 -0.62 -12.47
C ASP A 296 0.05 -0.27 -11.19
N PRO A 297 1.33 -0.65 -11.10
CA PRO A 297 2.13 -0.47 -9.89
C PRO A 297 2.31 1.01 -9.51
N LEU A 298 1.91 1.35 -8.29
CA LEU A 298 2.09 2.66 -7.66
C LEU A 298 3.32 2.65 -6.77
N SER A 299 4.21 3.60 -6.96
CA SER A 299 5.23 3.98 -5.98
C SER A 299 4.84 5.31 -5.32
N MET A 300 4.91 5.38 -4.00
CA MET A 300 4.47 6.53 -3.25
C MET A 300 5.40 6.81 -2.08
N SER A 301 5.69 8.09 -1.85
CA SER A 301 6.38 8.57 -0.66
C SER A 301 5.51 9.60 0.03
N ILE A 302 5.13 9.39 1.29
CA ILE A 302 4.29 10.30 2.04
C ILE A 302 4.83 10.50 3.46
N GLN A 303 4.94 11.74 3.89
CA GLN A 303 5.29 12.13 5.24
C GLN A 303 4.05 12.58 5.98
N PHE A 304 3.74 11.90 7.07
CA PHE A 304 2.63 12.21 7.96
C PHE A 304 3.10 13.00 9.17
N GLU A 305 2.40 14.06 9.50
CA GLU A 305 2.66 14.91 10.66
C GLU A 305 1.35 15.27 11.37
N GLY A 306 1.39 15.40 12.69
CA GLY A 306 0.25 15.86 13.49
C GLY A 306 -0.27 14.82 14.48
N PRO A 307 -1.50 15.00 15.00
CA PRO A 307 -2.10 14.10 15.97
C PRO A 307 -2.23 12.67 15.42
N LEU A 308 -1.91 11.66 16.24
CA LEU A 308 -1.89 10.25 15.82
C LEU A 308 -3.22 9.79 15.21
N GLY A 309 -4.35 10.31 15.65
CA GLY A 309 -5.69 9.96 15.14
C GLY A 309 -6.12 10.70 13.87
N SER A 310 -5.43 11.81 13.51
CA SER A 310 -5.77 12.64 12.35
C SER A 310 -4.52 13.32 11.77
N PRO A 311 -3.52 12.58 11.29
CA PRO A 311 -2.32 13.17 10.72
C PRO A 311 -2.61 13.77 9.35
N VAL A 312 -1.86 14.82 9.01
CA VAL A 312 -1.80 15.36 7.65
C VAL A 312 -0.60 14.76 6.94
N GLY A 313 -0.80 14.26 5.71
CA GLY A 313 0.24 13.69 4.88
C GLY A 313 0.63 14.61 3.72
N LYS A 314 1.91 14.66 3.38
CA LYS A 314 2.42 15.31 2.16
C LYS A 314 3.43 14.40 1.50
N GLY A 315 3.40 14.34 0.19
CA GLY A 315 4.30 13.43 -0.51
C GLY A 315 4.19 13.50 -2.01
N THR A 316 4.68 12.44 -2.64
CA THR A 316 4.69 12.27 -4.10
C THR A 316 4.19 10.89 -4.47
N LEU A 317 3.66 10.77 -5.68
CA LEU A 317 3.28 9.51 -6.30
C LEU A 317 3.95 9.36 -7.66
N HIS A 318 4.18 8.12 -8.06
CA HIS A 318 4.75 7.77 -9.36
C HIS A 318 4.14 6.48 -9.89
N PHE A 319 3.82 6.47 -11.21
CA PHE A 319 3.51 5.28 -11.97
C PHE A 319 4.37 5.29 -13.24
N ASP A 320 5.10 4.23 -13.50
CA ASP A 320 5.74 4.03 -14.81
C ASP A 320 4.71 4.01 -15.94
N ARG A 321 3.60 3.38 -15.65
CA ARG A 321 2.44 3.28 -16.54
C ARG A 321 1.16 3.26 -15.72
N LEU A 322 0.15 3.97 -16.19
CA LEU A 322 -1.19 3.98 -15.60
C LEU A 322 -2.23 3.80 -16.71
N ARG A 323 -3.03 2.76 -16.61
CA ARG A 323 -4.11 2.46 -17.53
C ARG A 323 -5.45 2.67 -16.85
N ILE A 324 -6.22 3.57 -17.40
CA ILE A 324 -7.63 3.73 -17.06
C ILE A 324 -8.44 3.51 -18.34
N PRO A 325 -9.75 3.20 -18.26
CA PRO A 325 -10.55 2.98 -19.45
C PRO A 325 -10.35 4.08 -20.50
N ALA A 326 -9.99 3.69 -21.72
CA ALA A 326 -9.72 4.54 -22.88
C ALA A 326 -8.41 5.38 -22.85
N LEU A 327 -7.64 5.38 -21.77
CA LEU A 327 -6.40 6.17 -21.65
C LEU A 327 -5.24 5.32 -21.15
N ASP A 328 -4.09 5.51 -21.77
CA ASP A 328 -2.83 4.83 -21.43
C ASP A 328 -1.75 5.88 -21.20
N PHE A 329 -1.40 6.06 -19.95
CA PHE A 329 -0.42 7.04 -19.48
C PHE A 329 0.92 6.38 -19.22
N SER A 330 1.98 7.10 -19.40
CA SER A 330 3.33 6.71 -18.98
C SER A 330 4.01 7.85 -18.25
N ASN A 331 4.96 7.53 -17.37
CA ASN A 331 5.70 8.48 -16.56
C ASN A 331 4.76 9.45 -15.83
N VAL A 332 3.86 8.90 -15.01
CA VAL A 332 2.93 9.70 -14.20
C VAL A 332 3.63 10.07 -12.90
N ASP A 333 3.82 11.35 -12.69
CA ASP A 333 4.40 11.93 -11.48
C ASP A 333 3.46 12.99 -10.91
N GLY A 334 3.34 13.06 -9.58
CA GLY A 334 2.48 14.06 -8.97
C GLY A 334 2.75 14.27 -7.48
N ASP A 335 2.28 15.40 -6.98
CA ASP A 335 2.27 15.72 -5.57
C ASP A 335 1.01 15.19 -4.91
N LEU A 336 1.14 14.75 -3.66
CA LEU A 336 0.09 14.14 -2.88
C LEU A 336 -0.06 14.85 -1.55
N ARG A 337 -1.31 15.17 -1.17
CA ARG A 337 -1.68 15.59 0.18
C ARG A 337 -2.79 14.69 0.72
N TYR A 338 -2.62 14.23 1.94
CA TYR A 338 -3.62 13.47 2.68
C TYR A 338 -4.12 14.27 3.86
N GLU A 339 -5.43 14.40 4.00
CA GLU A 339 -6.10 15.02 5.13
C GLU A 339 -7.54 14.50 5.22
N ASP A 340 -8.02 14.18 6.40
CA ASP A 340 -9.42 13.78 6.67
C ASP A 340 -9.97 12.67 5.76
N ALA A 341 -9.21 11.60 5.59
CA ALA A 341 -9.50 10.47 4.69
C ALA A 341 -9.62 10.87 3.20
N MET A 342 -9.06 12.00 2.82
CA MET A 342 -9.04 12.47 1.44
C MET A 342 -7.61 12.59 0.94
N PHE A 343 -7.36 12.02 -0.24
CA PHE A 343 -6.15 12.27 -1.00
C PHE A 343 -6.42 13.39 -2.00
N HIS A 344 -5.60 14.41 -2.00
CA HIS A 344 -5.56 15.46 -3.01
C HIS A 344 -4.31 15.26 -3.87
N PHE A 345 -4.51 15.24 -5.17
CA PHE A 345 -3.46 15.13 -6.17
C PHE A 345 -3.26 16.49 -6.83
N HIS A 346 -2.03 16.98 -6.83
CA HIS A 346 -1.66 18.26 -7.43
C HIS A 346 -0.46 18.06 -8.33
N ASN A 347 -0.30 18.96 -9.31
CA ASN A 347 0.87 18.95 -10.19
C ASN A 347 1.12 17.56 -10.80
N VAL A 348 0.04 16.83 -11.15
CA VAL A 348 0.18 15.52 -11.78
C VAL A 348 0.53 15.72 -13.24
N TYR A 349 1.64 15.15 -13.69
CA TYR A 349 2.09 15.20 -15.07
C TYR A 349 2.22 13.78 -15.61
N ALA A 350 1.84 13.61 -16.87
CA ALA A 350 1.91 12.31 -17.54
C ALA A 350 2.18 12.46 -19.04
N ASP A 351 2.76 11.43 -19.64
CA ASP A 351 2.83 11.26 -21.08
C ASP A 351 1.61 10.45 -21.55
N VAL A 352 0.87 10.97 -22.54
CA VAL A 352 -0.29 10.29 -23.09
C VAL A 352 -0.36 10.51 -24.61
N TYR A 353 -0.50 9.43 -25.37
CA TYR A 353 -0.60 9.44 -26.84
C TYR A 353 0.47 10.28 -27.56
N GLY A 354 1.64 10.45 -26.94
CA GLY A 354 2.78 11.21 -27.48
C GLY A 354 2.66 12.72 -27.32
N GLY A 355 1.73 13.20 -26.51
CA GLY A 355 1.63 14.52 -25.94
C GLY A 355 1.84 14.48 -24.43
N LYS A 356 1.49 15.55 -23.74
CA LYS A 356 1.58 15.73 -22.28
C LYS A 356 0.19 15.96 -21.69
N LEU A 357 -0.01 15.51 -20.46
CA LEU A 357 -1.18 15.81 -19.65
C LEU A 357 -0.73 16.42 -18.33
N ALA A 358 -1.39 17.48 -17.89
CA ALA A 358 -1.36 17.96 -16.51
C ALA A 358 -2.72 17.70 -15.88
N ALA A 359 -2.75 17.26 -14.61
CA ALA A 359 -4.00 16.93 -13.93
C ALA A 359 -3.93 17.29 -12.45
N GLU A 360 -5.11 17.47 -11.85
CA GLU A 360 -5.31 17.58 -10.41
C GLU A 360 -6.62 16.91 -10.01
N GLY A 361 -6.81 16.63 -8.73
CA GLY A 361 -8.02 15.99 -8.29
C GLY A 361 -7.98 15.50 -6.85
N TRP A 362 -8.97 14.71 -6.48
CA TRP A 362 -9.06 14.12 -5.16
C TRP A 362 -9.72 12.74 -5.18
N TYR A 363 -9.42 11.95 -4.15
CA TYR A 363 -10.03 10.65 -3.87
C TYR A 363 -10.40 10.56 -2.38
N ASN A 364 -11.67 10.26 -2.09
CA ASN A 364 -12.18 10.09 -0.73
C ASN A 364 -12.24 8.61 -0.35
N LEU A 365 -11.51 8.21 0.70
CA LEU A 365 -11.41 6.83 1.16
C LEU A 365 -12.72 6.27 1.74
N ASP A 366 -13.56 7.10 2.35
CA ASP A 366 -14.80 6.67 2.99
C ASP A 366 -15.88 6.38 1.95
N THR A 367 -16.07 7.31 1.01
CA THR A 367 -17.10 7.23 -0.02
C THR A 367 -16.64 6.51 -1.27
N ARG A 368 -15.32 6.43 -1.50
CA ARG A 368 -14.67 5.99 -2.74
C ARG A 368 -15.01 6.87 -3.94
N TYR A 369 -15.45 8.11 -3.66
CA TYR A 369 -15.69 9.10 -4.69
C TYR A 369 -14.35 9.71 -5.09
N TYR A 370 -14.23 10.05 -6.37
CA TYR A 370 -13.12 10.83 -6.86
C TYR A 370 -13.54 11.76 -7.99
N HIS A 371 -12.79 12.83 -8.10
CA HIS A 371 -12.88 13.81 -9.16
C HIS A 371 -11.47 14.15 -9.62
N ILE A 372 -11.24 14.12 -10.93
CA ILE A 372 -9.95 14.43 -11.55
C ILE A 372 -10.21 15.32 -12.74
N GLU A 373 -9.54 16.47 -12.79
CA GLU A 373 -9.52 17.37 -13.94
C GLU A 373 -8.15 17.31 -14.59
N GLY A 374 -8.09 17.38 -15.91
CA GLY A 374 -6.85 17.29 -16.65
C GLY A 374 -6.86 18.08 -17.94
N GLN A 375 -5.67 18.57 -18.32
CA GLN A 375 -5.43 19.28 -19.56
C GLN A 375 -4.34 18.56 -20.37
N GLY A 376 -4.73 18.04 -21.52
CA GLY A 376 -3.83 17.37 -22.43
C GLY A 376 -3.40 18.28 -23.58
N GLN A 377 -2.13 18.26 -23.93
CA GLN A 377 -1.58 19.07 -25.03
C GLN A 377 -0.86 18.22 -26.06
N ASN A 378 -1.06 18.53 -27.33
CA ASN A 378 -0.40 17.88 -28.47
C ASN A 378 -0.63 16.35 -28.53
N LEU A 379 -1.81 15.88 -28.13
CA LEU A 379 -2.17 14.46 -28.16
C LEU A 379 -2.31 13.98 -29.61
N ARG A 380 -1.66 12.91 -29.99
CA ARG A 380 -1.75 12.38 -31.34
C ARG A 380 -3.01 11.55 -31.51
N ALA A 381 -4.02 12.08 -32.19
CA ALA A 381 -5.32 11.40 -32.45
C ALA A 381 -5.13 9.99 -33.05
N LYS A 382 -4.14 9.76 -33.90
CA LYS A 382 -3.83 8.43 -34.47
C LYS A 382 -3.41 7.39 -33.43
N LYS A 383 -2.82 7.80 -32.31
CA LYS A 383 -2.46 6.89 -31.22
C LYS A 383 -3.68 6.58 -30.33
N ALA A 384 -4.54 7.57 -30.10
CA ALA A 384 -5.77 7.40 -29.35
C ALA A 384 -6.82 6.56 -30.13
N LEU A 385 -6.92 6.79 -31.44
CA LEU A 385 -7.87 6.14 -32.34
C LEU A 385 -7.12 5.37 -33.46
N PRO A 386 -6.50 4.23 -33.15
CA PRO A 386 -5.63 3.53 -34.11
C PRO A 386 -6.38 2.96 -35.33
N LYS A 387 -7.67 2.65 -35.18
CA LYS A 387 -8.53 2.15 -36.29
C LYS A 387 -9.00 3.26 -37.20
N ASP A 388 -9.10 4.50 -36.69
CA ASP A 388 -9.51 5.65 -37.44
C ASP A 388 -8.32 6.31 -38.11
N ASN A 389 -8.50 6.77 -39.33
CA ASN A 389 -7.45 7.44 -40.07
C ASN A 389 -7.43 8.96 -39.78
N LEU A 390 -7.67 9.35 -38.52
CA LEU A 390 -7.57 10.71 -38.08
C LEU A 390 -6.11 11.03 -37.69
N ARG A 391 -5.55 12.05 -38.30
CA ARG A 391 -4.17 12.51 -38.07
C ARG A 391 -4.16 14.00 -37.80
N CYS A 392 -4.18 14.34 -36.53
CA CYS A 392 -4.02 15.69 -36.00
C CYS A 392 -3.39 15.63 -34.60
N LEU A 393 -2.98 16.78 -34.11
CA LEU A 393 -2.65 17.00 -32.72
C LEU A 393 -3.90 17.60 -32.04
N VAL A 394 -4.27 17.07 -30.90
CA VAL A 394 -5.47 17.45 -30.15
C VAL A 394 -5.04 17.98 -28.80
N ASP A 395 -5.56 19.14 -28.45
CA ASP A 395 -5.55 19.63 -27.08
C ASP A 395 -6.90 19.27 -26.44
N LEU A 396 -6.88 18.83 -25.19
CA LEU A 396 -8.01 18.19 -24.52
C LEU A 396 -8.14 18.72 -23.09
N ASP A 397 -9.30 19.21 -22.73
CA ASP A 397 -9.71 19.38 -21.33
C ASP A 397 -10.63 18.22 -20.96
N ILE A 398 -10.36 17.55 -19.83
CA ILE A 398 -11.10 16.39 -19.38
C ILE A 398 -11.40 16.47 -17.89
N ALA A 399 -12.61 16.12 -17.52
CA ALA A 399 -13.01 15.87 -16.14
C ALA A 399 -13.51 14.43 -15.99
N VAL A 400 -13.11 13.77 -14.93
CA VAL A 400 -13.48 12.38 -14.60
C VAL A 400 -14.13 12.37 -13.23
N ASP A 401 -15.32 11.82 -13.14
CA ASP A 401 -16.11 11.70 -11.91
C ASP A 401 -16.46 10.24 -11.63
N CYS A 402 -16.26 9.80 -10.40
CA CYS A 402 -16.72 8.49 -9.94
C CYS A 402 -17.45 8.61 -8.60
N LYS A 403 -18.62 7.98 -8.52
CA LYS A 403 -19.47 7.96 -7.31
C LYS A 403 -19.46 6.58 -6.65
N GLY A 404 -18.25 6.15 -6.23
CA GLY A 404 -18.04 4.97 -5.40
C GLY A 404 -18.08 3.61 -6.10
N ASP A 405 -18.51 3.56 -7.37
CA ASP A 405 -18.52 2.35 -8.20
C ASP A 405 -17.82 2.67 -9.53
N ALA A 406 -16.74 1.99 -9.82
CA ALA A 406 -15.97 2.18 -11.06
C ALA A 406 -16.84 2.03 -12.32
N LYS A 407 -17.92 1.23 -12.26
CA LYS A 407 -18.90 1.09 -13.35
C LYS A 407 -19.76 2.34 -13.57
N LYS A 408 -19.79 3.25 -12.58
CA LYS A 408 -20.53 4.52 -12.64
C LYS A 408 -19.61 5.71 -12.95
N THR A 409 -18.35 5.45 -13.29
CA THR A 409 -17.43 6.49 -13.71
C THR A 409 -17.92 7.14 -14.99
N SER A 410 -17.98 8.46 -14.97
CA SER A 410 -18.26 9.30 -16.13
C SER A 410 -17.06 10.19 -16.43
N TYR A 411 -16.82 10.46 -17.69
CA TYR A 411 -15.81 11.44 -18.10
C TYR A 411 -16.33 12.28 -19.25
N GLY A 412 -15.93 13.53 -19.28
CA GLY A 412 -16.33 14.46 -20.32
C GLY A 412 -15.35 15.61 -20.42
N GLY A 413 -15.51 16.42 -21.47
CA GLY A 413 -14.62 17.55 -21.68
C GLY A 413 -14.75 18.15 -23.06
N GLU A 414 -13.74 18.96 -23.39
CA GLU A 414 -13.65 19.66 -24.67
C GLU A 414 -12.36 19.27 -25.40
N PHE A 415 -12.40 19.25 -26.71
CA PHE A 415 -11.21 19.01 -27.51
C PHE A 415 -11.13 20.00 -28.66
N VAL A 416 -9.88 20.38 -28.97
CA VAL A 416 -9.56 21.26 -30.09
C VAL A 416 -8.34 20.72 -30.80
N SER A 417 -8.32 20.76 -32.10
CA SER A 417 -7.13 20.49 -32.91
C SER A 417 -6.89 21.60 -33.92
N GLY A 418 -5.64 21.80 -34.28
CA GLY A 418 -5.25 22.54 -35.47
C GLY A 418 -5.38 21.69 -36.72
N ARG A 419 -4.58 22.04 -37.70
CA ARG A 419 -4.53 21.35 -39.01
C ARG A 419 -4.33 19.86 -38.90
N GLY A 420 -5.14 19.13 -39.70
CA GLY A 420 -5.10 17.70 -39.72
C GLY A 420 -5.63 17.11 -41.02
N ARG A 421 -5.85 15.80 -40.99
CA ARG A 421 -6.51 15.07 -42.09
C ARG A 421 -7.29 13.88 -41.57
N TYR A 422 -8.45 13.64 -42.12
CA TYR A 422 -9.20 12.40 -41.98
C TYR A 422 -9.08 11.60 -43.28
N ARG A 423 -8.43 10.45 -43.22
CA ARG A 423 -8.02 9.69 -44.42
C ARG A 423 -7.19 10.58 -45.37
N TRP A 424 -7.77 11.00 -46.48
CA TRP A 424 -7.18 11.88 -47.48
C TRP A 424 -7.75 13.32 -47.45
N ILE A 425 -8.78 13.58 -46.68
CA ILE A 425 -9.45 14.90 -46.60
C ILE A 425 -8.71 15.77 -45.56
N PRO A 426 -8.07 16.87 -45.97
CA PRO A 426 -7.44 17.80 -45.06
C PRO A 426 -8.50 18.71 -44.40
N PHE A 427 -8.22 19.16 -43.18
CA PHE A 427 -8.99 20.18 -42.47
C PHE A 427 -8.05 21.16 -41.73
N GLU A 428 -8.54 22.37 -41.47
CA GLU A 428 -7.81 23.42 -40.77
C GLU A 428 -7.96 23.30 -39.25
N SER A 429 -9.14 22.93 -38.75
CA SER A 429 -9.40 22.68 -37.35
C SER A 429 -10.51 21.67 -37.14
N LEU A 430 -10.49 21.05 -35.94
CA LEU A 430 -11.55 20.17 -35.45
C LEU A 430 -11.77 20.50 -33.97
N SER A 431 -13.01 20.71 -33.56
CA SER A 431 -13.36 20.98 -32.17
C SER A 431 -14.69 20.33 -31.79
N GLY A 432 -14.93 20.18 -30.51
CA GLY A 432 -16.16 19.66 -29.98
C GLY A 432 -16.08 19.38 -28.49
N ARG A 433 -17.19 18.94 -27.93
CA ARG A 433 -17.31 18.44 -26.56
C ARG A 433 -17.63 16.96 -26.60
N PHE A 434 -17.25 16.26 -25.55
CA PHE A 434 -17.60 14.84 -25.42
C PHE A 434 -18.05 14.53 -23.99
N HIS A 435 -18.85 13.50 -23.87
CA HIS A 435 -19.27 12.94 -22.59
C HIS A 435 -19.38 11.42 -22.72
N ASN A 436 -18.86 10.70 -21.73
CA ASN A 436 -18.96 9.26 -21.69
C ASN A 436 -19.60 8.80 -20.38
N VAL A 437 -20.55 7.90 -20.48
CA VAL A 437 -21.09 7.17 -19.33
C VAL A 437 -21.15 5.69 -19.72
N ARG A 438 -20.38 4.88 -19.05
CA ARG A 438 -20.26 3.43 -19.32
C ARG A 438 -19.79 3.15 -20.76
N LYS A 439 -20.69 2.62 -21.62
CA LYS A 439 -20.40 2.25 -22.99
C LYS A 439 -20.92 3.26 -24.02
N GLN A 440 -21.48 4.33 -23.57
CA GLN A 440 -22.02 5.39 -24.42
C GLN A 440 -21.06 6.58 -24.42
N LEU A 441 -20.54 6.92 -25.57
CA LEU A 441 -19.69 8.08 -25.82
C LEU A 441 -20.47 9.03 -26.74
N ASP A 442 -20.83 10.17 -26.20
CA ASP A 442 -21.57 11.24 -26.89
C ASP A 442 -20.64 12.40 -27.19
N PHE A 443 -20.73 12.94 -28.39
CA PHE A 443 -20.05 14.16 -28.80
C PHE A 443 -21.09 15.23 -29.11
N TYR A 444 -20.77 16.45 -28.76
CA TYR A 444 -21.62 17.61 -28.92
C TYR A 444 -20.89 18.75 -29.62
N ASP A 445 -21.63 19.59 -30.35
CA ASP A 445 -21.10 20.77 -31.00
C ASP A 445 -19.85 20.54 -31.85
N VAL A 446 -19.80 19.40 -32.52
CA VAL A 446 -18.62 19.02 -33.32
C VAL A 446 -18.58 19.89 -34.56
N LYS A 447 -17.40 20.55 -34.76
CA LYS A 447 -17.12 21.41 -35.90
C LYS A 447 -15.83 20.99 -36.57
N ILE A 448 -15.83 20.90 -37.89
CA ILE A 448 -14.68 20.63 -38.74
C ILE A 448 -14.54 21.75 -39.74
N ASP A 449 -13.50 22.55 -39.63
CA ASP A 449 -13.22 23.63 -40.59
C ASP A 449 -12.35 23.14 -41.73
N PHE A 450 -12.78 23.28 -42.94
CA PHE A 450 -12.05 22.99 -44.18
C PHE A 450 -11.46 24.21 -44.85
N GLY A 451 -11.46 25.38 -44.18
CA GLY A 451 -10.94 26.65 -44.65
C GLY A 451 -11.92 27.47 -45.49
N LYS A 452 -12.69 26.86 -46.37
CA LYS A 452 -13.74 27.53 -47.18
C LYS A 452 -15.16 27.16 -46.75
N MET A 453 -15.30 26.14 -45.93
CA MET A 453 -16.57 25.62 -45.47
C MET A 453 -16.37 24.94 -44.12
N THR A 454 -17.39 24.92 -43.31
CA THR A 454 -17.43 24.26 -41.99
C THR A 454 -18.53 23.21 -41.98
N ALA A 455 -18.12 21.96 -41.63
CA ALA A 455 -19.10 20.93 -41.31
C ALA A 455 -19.38 20.96 -39.81
N SER A 456 -20.62 20.93 -39.41
CA SER A 456 -21.01 20.91 -38.01
C SER A 456 -22.15 19.91 -37.75
N THR A 457 -22.15 19.33 -36.55
CA THR A 457 -23.27 18.53 -36.04
C THR A 457 -23.47 18.83 -34.57
N ASP A 458 -24.73 18.96 -34.17
CA ASP A 458 -25.07 19.26 -32.79
C ASP A 458 -24.80 18.10 -31.84
N ALA A 459 -24.89 16.85 -32.35
CA ALA A 459 -24.53 15.66 -31.61
C ALA A 459 -24.13 14.48 -32.53
N LEU A 460 -23.34 13.57 -32.00
CA LEU A 460 -23.17 12.22 -32.49
C LEU A 460 -22.89 11.29 -31.31
N SER A 461 -23.32 10.05 -31.38
CA SER A 461 -23.11 9.09 -30.28
C SER A 461 -22.56 7.77 -30.79
N ILE A 462 -21.71 7.16 -29.95
CA ILE A 462 -21.20 5.82 -30.17
C ILE A 462 -21.66 4.96 -28.99
N THR A 463 -22.51 3.97 -29.27
CA THR A 463 -23.02 3.03 -28.27
C THR A 463 -22.70 1.62 -28.72
N ASP A 464 -21.99 0.85 -27.90
CA ASP A 464 -21.52 -0.52 -28.22
C ASP A 464 -20.80 -0.60 -29.59
N GLY A 465 -20.01 0.42 -29.93
CA GLY A 465 -19.27 0.52 -31.19
C GLY A 465 -20.10 0.86 -32.41
N LYS A 466 -21.38 1.17 -32.25
CA LYS A 466 -22.27 1.63 -33.33
C LYS A 466 -22.36 3.14 -33.31
N LEU A 467 -22.01 3.78 -34.40
CA LEU A 467 -22.12 5.22 -34.59
C LEU A 467 -23.55 5.58 -34.96
N LYS A 468 -24.14 6.51 -34.21
CA LYS A 468 -25.38 7.21 -34.54
C LYS A 468 -25.03 8.67 -34.82
N LEU A 469 -25.29 9.12 -36.05
CA LEU A 469 -25.09 10.49 -36.47
C LEU A 469 -26.41 11.27 -36.27
N HIS A 470 -26.29 12.54 -35.91
CA HIS A 470 -27.35 13.55 -35.99
C HIS A 470 -27.17 14.36 -37.28
N PRO A 471 -28.10 15.26 -37.60
CA PRO A 471 -28.02 16.09 -38.81
C PRO A 471 -26.66 16.80 -38.91
N ILE A 472 -26.08 16.75 -40.08
CA ILE A 472 -24.81 17.40 -40.41
C ILE A 472 -25.09 18.57 -41.30
N ARG A 473 -24.57 19.75 -40.94
CA ARG A 473 -24.68 20.98 -41.69
C ARG A 473 -23.34 21.38 -42.26
N LEU A 474 -23.33 21.76 -43.52
CA LEU A 474 -22.16 22.34 -44.17
C LEU A 474 -22.51 23.80 -44.48
N THR A 475 -21.70 24.73 -43.97
CA THR A 475 -21.86 26.16 -44.11
C THR A 475 -20.65 26.78 -44.81
N ASP A 476 -20.83 27.91 -45.49
CA ASP A 476 -19.71 28.75 -45.94
C ASP A 476 -19.11 29.57 -44.78
N ASN A 477 -18.09 30.38 -45.07
CA ASN A 477 -17.46 31.25 -44.09
C ASN A 477 -18.36 32.38 -43.57
N ASP A 478 -19.41 32.73 -44.28
CA ASP A 478 -20.37 33.73 -43.89
C ASP A 478 -21.54 33.11 -43.09
N GLY A 479 -21.52 31.80 -42.88
CA GLY A 479 -22.52 31.06 -42.11
C GLY A 479 -23.73 30.63 -42.91
N ASN A 480 -23.77 30.85 -44.25
CA ASN A 480 -24.85 30.41 -45.11
C ASN A 480 -24.82 28.88 -45.28
N LEU A 481 -26.00 28.26 -45.20
CA LEU A 481 -26.12 26.83 -45.40
C LEU A 481 -25.80 26.46 -46.86
N LEU A 482 -24.82 25.61 -47.09
CA LEU A 482 -24.50 25.02 -48.39
C LEU A 482 -25.25 23.69 -48.56
N LEU A 483 -25.24 22.86 -47.52
CA LEU A 483 -25.81 21.53 -47.56
C LEU A 483 -26.18 21.08 -46.12
N ALA A 484 -27.28 20.37 -45.98
CA ALA A 484 -27.62 19.65 -44.74
C ALA A 484 -27.96 18.21 -45.09
N TYR A 485 -27.42 17.28 -44.28
CA TYR A 485 -27.72 15.86 -44.37
C TYR A 485 -28.40 15.39 -43.09
N ASP A 486 -29.59 14.79 -43.22
CA ASP A 486 -30.28 14.14 -42.13
C ASP A 486 -30.10 12.61 -42.27
N PRO A 487 -29.38 11.96 -41.34
CA PRO A 487 -29.13 10.51 -41.39
C PRO A 487 -30.37 9.67 -41.06
N ASP A 488 -31.35 10.22 -40.32
CA ASP A 488 -32.60 9.51 -39.96
C ASP A 488 -33.53 9.40 -41.14
N THR A 489 -33.76 10.50 -41.89
CA THR A 489 -34.59 10.54 -43.12
C THR A 489 -33.79 10.19 -44.36
N LYS A 490 -32.45 10.23 -44.32
CA LYS A 490 -31.52 10.13 -45.47
C LYS A 490 -31.71 11.20 -46.51
N GLU A 491 -32.18 12.34 -46.09
CA GLU A 491 -32.42 13.49 -46.92
C GLU A 491 -31.21 14.41 -46.98
N LEU A 492 -30.93 14.91 -48.15
CA LEU A 492 -29.92 15.90 -48.41
C LEU A 492 -30.64 17.21 -48.85
N THR A 493 -30.49 18.28 -48.11
CA THR A 493 -31.10 19.58 -48.44
C THR A 493 -29.98 20.52 -48.90
N ASP A 494 -30.13 21.10 -50.06
CA ASP A 494 -29.20 22.08 -50.63
C ASP A 494 -29.46 23.54 -50.10
N GLN A 495 -28.60 24.47 -50.53
CA GLN A 495 -28.67 25.90 -50.21
C GLN A 495 -29.97 26.60 -50.64
N TYR A 496 -30.73 25.99 -51.54
CA TYR A 496 -32.00 26.51 -52.07
C TYR A 496 -33.22 25.86 -51.41
N GLY A 497 -32.99 24.95 -50.48
CA GLY A 497 -34.05 24.22 -49.78
C GLY A 497 -34.61 23.02 -50.57
N ALA A 498 -33.99 22.63 -51.69
CA ALA A 498 -34.37 21.44 -52.43
C ALA A 498 -33.89 20.20 -51.67
N THR A 499 -34.76 19.22 -51.46
CA THR A 499 -34.48 17.99 -50.71
C THR A 499 -34.37 16.81 -51.64
N HIS A 500 -33.32 16.05 -51.53
CA HIS A 500 -33.01 14.84 -52.31
C HIS A 500 -32.82 13.65 -51.39
N THR A 501 -33.58 12.58 -51.59
CA THR A 501 -33.38 11.34 -50.80
C THR A 501 -32.26 10.54 -51.42
N LEU A 502 -31.24 10.17 -50.64
CA LEU A 502 -30.15 9.33 -51.08
C LEU A 502 -30.64 7.88 -51.22
N ALA A 503 -30.69 7.39 -52.46
CA ALA A 503 -30.93 5.97 -52.74
C ALA A 503 -29.84 5.10 -52.13
N ARG A 504 -30.24 3.90 -51.66
CA ARG A 504 -29.30 2.90 -51.08
C ARG A 504 -28.22 2.46 -52.03
#